data_3071163ba9a990bdbb1e01240582d21e
#
_entry.id   3071163ba9a990bdbb1e01240582d21e
#
_cell.length_a   1.000
_cell.length_b   1.000
_cell.length_c   1.000
_cell.angle_alpha   90.00
_cell.angle_beta   90.00
_cell.angle_gamma   90.00
#
_symmetry.space_group_name_H-M   'P 1'
#
loop_
_entity.id
_entity.type
_entity.pdbx_description
1 polymer ?
#
loop_
_entity_poly.entity_id
_entity_poly.type
_entity_poly.pdbx_seq_one_letter_code
_entity_poly.pdbx_strand_id
1 'polypeptide(L)'
;FEFNHLDQSGAKLQAFGSYPYPSTVSSQRISILPMPTNYRTETVNAAVNWVGDRGHATAAYFGSFFHDNYNVVQFQTFAGANVMQTMPTYPSNVLHQLNLNGGYAFSARTKMAGGLSYGYNSQNTMYGYDSGLAPKGGPMVVASPTASLNGSVITTHADLKLTDQTTKDLALSAGLKYDDRDNHTASNMYSFNAINGADTTRYPNTPLRVKKWQGELAGDYRIDAKQKIRLAYNHDQTDRECNQYAV
;
A
#
# COMPACT_ATOMS: atom_id res chain seq x y z
N PHE A 1 10.99 14.19 18.03
CA PHE A 1 9.67 13.57 18.25
C PHE A 1 8.58 14.49 17.74
N GLU A 2 7.67 13.94 16.97
CA GLU A 2 6.51 14.65 16.41
C GLU A 2 5.28 13.75 16.55
N PHE A 3 4.16 14.35 16.93
CA PHE A 3 2.86 13.72 16.95
C PHE A 3 1.87 14.60 16.22
N ASN A 4 1.14 14.02 15.28
CA ASN A 4 0.07 14.70 14.57
C ASN A 4 -1.25 13.95 14.76
N HIS A 5 -2.31 14.70 14.95
CA HIS A 5 -3.68 14.21 15.04
C HIS A 5 -4.53 14.96 14.04
N LEU A 6 -5.27 14.23 13.21
CA LEU A 6 -6.14 14.78 12.18
C LEU A 6 -7.51 14.10 12.25
N ASP A 7 -8.54 14.87 12.53
CA ASP A 7 -9.94 14.48 12.37
C ASP A 7 -10.51 15.05 11.08
N GLN A 8 -11.19 14.21 10.32
CA GLN A 8 -11.84 14.58 9.07
C GLN A 8 -13.30 14.14 9.11
N SER A 9 -14.23 15.07 8.96
CA SER A 9 -15.67 14.81 8.94
C SER A 9 -16.33 15.45 7.74
N GLY A 10 -17.41 14.82 7.25
CA GLY A 10 -18.16 15.32 6.12
C GLY A 10 -18.81 14.21 5.31
N ALA A 11 -19.08 14.49 4.05
CA ALA A 11 -19.57 13.50 3.09
C ALA A 11 -19.00 13.77 1.69
N LYS A 12 -18.70 12.70 0.97
CA LYS A 12 -18.35 12.71 -0.45
C LYS A 12 -19.49 12.13 -1.24
N LEU A 13 -19.69 12.59 -2.48
CA LEU A 13 -20.63 11.93 -3.39
C LEU A 13 -19.91 10.78 -4.08
N GLN A 14 -20.54 9.60 -4.03
CA GLN A 14 -20.03 8.42 -4.72
C GLN A 14 -21.13 7.83 -5.60
N ALA A 15 -20.78 7.50 -6.84
CA ALA A 15 -21.67 6.88 -7.78
C ALA A 15 -21.54 5.36 -7.76
N PHE A 16 -22.66 4.64 -7.82
CA PHE A 16 -22.74 3.19 -7.96
C PHE A 16 -23.51 2.84 -9.21
N GLY A 17 -23.02 1.86 -9.95
CA GLY A 17 -23.82 1.17 -10.93
C GLY A 17 -24.69 0.12 -10.23
N SER A 18 -26.02 0.25 -10.29
CA SER A 18 -26.90 -0.83 -9.91
C SER A 18 -27.31 -1.61 -11.16
N TYR A 19 -27.11 -2.92 -11.15
CA TYR A 19 -27.64 -3.77 -12.21
C TYR A 19 -29.10 -4.08 -11.89
N PRO A 20 -30.06 -3.69 -12.74
CA PRO A 20 -31.44 -4.05 -12.49
C PRO A 20 -31.65 -5.55 -12.76
N TYR A 21 -32.21 -6.26 -11.81
CA TYR A 21 -32.78 -7.59 -12.03
C TYR A 21 -34.31 -7.49 -12.04
N PRO A 22 -35.01 -8.07 -12.97
CA PRO A 22 -34.61 -8.93 -14.07
C PRO A 22 -34.13 -8.14 -15.31
N SER A 23 -33.36 -8.82 -16.15
CA SER A 23 -32.61 -8.33 -17.31
C SER A 23 -33.44 -7.73 -18.47
N THR A 24 -34.68 -7.44 -18.28
CA THR A 24 -35.60 -6.90 -19.32
C THR A 24 -35.53 -5.37 -19.44
N VAL A 25 -34.80 -4.69 -18.58
CA VAL A 25 -34.64 -3.23 -18.63
C VAL A 25 -33.20 -2.91 -18.98
N SER A 26 -32.99 -2.48 -20.22
CA SER A 26 -31.64 -2.15 -20.77
C SER A 26 -31.02 -0.86 -20.23
N SER A 27 -31.51 -0.29 -19.16
CA SER A 27 -30.95 0.92 -18.57
C SER A 27 -30.12 0.61 -17.33
N GLN A 28 -28.81 0.72 -17.45
CA GLN A 28 -27.92 0.81 -16.28
C GLN A 28 -28.33 2.04 -15.46
N ARG A 29 -28.71 1.82 -14.22
CA ARG A 29 -29.04 2.91 -13.31
C ARG A 29 -27.79 3.22 -12.47
N ILE A 30 -27.47 4.49 -12.38
CA ILE A 30 -26.42 5.00 -11.51
C ILE A 30 -27.12 5.60 -10.30
N SER A 31 -26.77 5.15 -9.11
CA SER A 31 -27.17 5.76 -7.85
C SER A 31 -26.03 6.62 -7.33
N ILE A 32 -26.31 7.88 -7.00
CA ILE A 32 -25.35 8.77 -6.36
C ILE A 32 -25.73 8.84 -4.89
N LEU A 33 -24.79 8.47 -4.03
CA LEU A 33 -24.98 8.40 -2.58
C LEU A 33 -23.98 9.28 -1.85
N PRO A 34 -24.38 9.90 -0.75
CA PRO A 34 -23.44 10.49 0.17
C PRO A 34 -22.65 9.37 0.87
N MET A 35 -21.35 9.36 0.69
CA MET A 35 -20.44 8.51 1.46
C MET A 35 -19.95 9.31 2.66
N PRO A 36 -20.35 8.97 3.88
CA PRO A 36 -19.95 9.70 5.06
C PRO A 36 -18.44 9.57 5.28
N THR A 37 -17.83 10.63 5.72
CA THR A 37 -16.43 10.70 6.11
C THR A 37 -16.37 11.01 7.60
N ASN A 38 -15.76 10.14 8.38
CA ASN A 38 -15.49 10.35 9.80
C ASN A 38 -14.19 9.62 10.14
N TYR A 39 -13.07 10.22 9.76
CA TYR A 39 -11.75 9.62 9.86
C TYR A 39 -10.95 10.29 10.96
N ARG A 40 -10.20 9.47 11.66
CA ARG A 40 -9.13 9.88 12.56
C ARG A 40 -7.82 9.33 12.04
N THR A 41 -6.83 10.18 11.92
CA THR A 41 -5.47 9.76 11.58
C THR A 41 -4.52 10.29 12.64
N GLU A 42 -3.79 9.39 13.26
CA GLU A 42 -2.74 9.73 14.22
C GLU A 42 -1.41 9.28 13.65
N THR A 43 -0.41 10.17 13.69
CA THR A 43 0.94 9.82 13.26
C THR A 43 1.95 10.15 14.35
N VAL A 44 2.91 9.25 14.51
CA VAL A 44 4.03 9.39 15.44
C VAL A 44 5.32 9.31 14.62
N ASN A 45 6.20 10.26 14.82
CA ASN A 45 7.52 10.26 14.25
C ASN A 45 8.56 10.50 15.34
N ALA A 46 9.53 9.59 15.47
CA ALA A 46 10.61 9.69 16.43
C ALA A 46 11.92 9.38 15.72
N ALA A 47 12.92 10.24 15.88
CA ALA A 47 14.22 10.04 15.25
C ALA A 47 15.35 10.36 16.22
N VAL A 48 16.43 9.58 16.08
CA VAL A 48 17.71 9.82 16.74
C VAL A 48 18.76 9.98 15.65
N ASN A 49 19.51 11.07 15.74
CA ASN A 49 20.58 11.40 14.81
C ASN A 49 21.92 11.34 15.53
N TRP A 50 22.86 10.71 14.90
CA TRP A 50 24.25 10.74 15.29
C TRP A 50 25.10 11.38 14.20
N VAL A 51 26.00 12.27 14.58
CA VAL A 51 26.93 12.94 13.66
C VAL A 51 28.32 12.85 14.27
N GLY A 52 29.24 12.28 13.51
CA GLY A 52 30.69 12.21 13.85
C GLY A 52 31.51 12.90 12.76
N ASP A 53 32.83 12.89 12.92
CA ASP A 53 33.78 13.60 12.03
C ASP A 53 33.73 13.09 10.58
N ARG A 54 33.44 11.82 10.38
CA ARG A 54 33.47 11.18 9.05
C ARG A 54 32.15 10.53 8.66
N GLY A 55 31.16 10.57 9.54
CA GLY A 55 29.91 9.88 9.28
C GLY A 55 28.74 10.46 10.03
N HIS A 56 27.57 10.06 9.60
CA HIS A 56 26.30 10.33 10.26
C HIS A 56 25.40 9.10 10.16
N ALA A 57 24.53 8.94 11.11
CA ALA A 57 23.51 7.92 11.11
C ALA A 57 22.20 8.48 11.70
N THR A 58 21.09 8.06 11.14
CA THR A 58 19.75 8.38 11.64
C THR A 58 18.99 7.09 11.79
N ALA A 59 18.42 6.87 12.97
CA ALA A 59 17.42 5.83 13.21
C ALA A 59 16.08 6.53 13.49
N ALA A 60 15.05 6.18 12.74
CA ALA A 60 13.73 6.78 12.89
C ALA A 60 12.64 5.72 12.90
N TYR A 61 11.63 5.96 13.71
CA TYR A 61 10.38 5.22 13.73
C TYR A 61 9.26 6.14 13.23
N PHE A 62 8.41 5.60 12.35
CA PHE A 62 7.17 6.21 11.90
C PHE A 62 6.01 5.26 12.18
N GLY A 63 4.99 5.75 12.85
CA GLY A 63 3.71 5.08 13.05
C GLY A 63 2.58 5.88 12.43
N SER A 64 1.64 5.21 11.76
CA SER A 64 0.41 5.83 11.25
C SER A 64 -0.78 4.94 11.59
N PHE A 65 -1.77 5.52 12.25
CA PHE A 65 -2.97 4.86 12.75
C PHE A 65 -4.17 5.54 12.11
N PHE A 66 -4.72 4.91 11.09
CA PHE A 66 -5.92 5.38 10.43
C PHE A 66 -7.14 4.65 10.97
N HIS A 67 -8.15 5.39 11.40
CA HIS A 67 -9.42 4.86 11.88
C HIS A 67 -10.58 5.51 11.13
N ASP A 68 -11.42 4.68 10.51
CA ASP A 68 -12.73 5.08 10.00
C ASP A 68 -13.80 4.69 11.02
N ASN A 69 -14.57 5.66 11.50
CA ASN A 69 -15.66 5.43 12.44
C ASN A 69 -16.90 4.78 11.79
N TYR A 70 -16.91 4.68 10.46
CA TYR A 70 -17.96 3.96 9.73
C TYR A 70 -17.38 2.69 9.10
N ASN A 71 -18.08 1.57 9.21
CA ASN A 71 -17.73 0.33 8.55
C ASN A 71 -18.50 0.14 7.25
N VAL A 72 -19.73 0.66 7.20
CA VAL A 72 -20.65 0.47 6.08
C VAL A 72 -21.55 1.67 5.89
N VAL A 73 -22.00 1.85 4.65
CA VAL A 73 -23.14 2.69 4.27
C VAL A 73 -24.25 1.76 3.82
N GLN A 74 -25.42 1.92 4.42
CA GLN A 74 -26.62 1.19 4.02
C GLN A 74 -27.53 2.09 3.22
N PHE A 75 -28.05 1.58 2.13
CA PHE A 75 -28.97 2.32 1.28
C PHE A 75 -30.00 1.40 0.63
N GLN A 76 -31.14 1.97 0.32
CA GLN A 76 -32.22 1.28 -0.37
C GLN A 76 -32.19 1.62 -1.85
N THR A 77 -32.25 0.62 -2.71
CA THR A 77 -32.35 0.84 -4.15
C THR A 77 -33.82 0.96 -4.57
N PHE A 78 -34.11 1.89 -5.49
CA PHE A 78 -35.47 2.11 -6.02
C PHE A 78 -35.90 1.06 -7.03
N ALA A 79 -35.08 0.05 -7.33
CA ALA A 79 -35.41 -0.98 -8.30
C ALA A 79 -36.15 -2.13 -7.62
N GLY A 80 -37.49 -1.99 -7.54
CA GLY A 80 -38.49 -3.11 -7.44
C GLY A 80 -38.51 -3.71 -6.04
N ALA A 81 -38.23 -4.01 -5.13
CA ALA A 81 -38.46 -4.54 -3.81
C ALA A 81 -37.45 -3.91 -2.82
N ASN A 82 -37.92 -3.17 -1.91
CA ASN A 82 -37.28 -2.60 -0.72
C ASN A 82 -36.00 -3.34 -0.20
N VAL A 83 -35.06 -3.59 -1.09
CA VAL A 83 -33.82 -4.32 -0.78
C VAL A 83 -32.79 -3.33 -0.25
N MET A 84 -32.40 -3.50 1.01
CA MET A 84 -31.27 -2.80 1.59
C MET A 84 -29.98 -3.35 0.98
N GLN A 85 -29.16 -2.45 0.51
CA GLN A 85 -27.82 -2.75 0.04
C GLN A 85 -26.79 -2.15 1.01
N THR A 86 -25.62 -2.77 1.05
CA THR A 86 -24.55 -2.38 1.94
C THR A 86 -23.29 -2.11 1.11
N MET A 87 -22.66 -0.98 1.37
CA MET A 87 -21.36 -0.64 0.81
C MET A 87 -20.35 -0.48 1.92
N PRO A 88 -19.19 -1.13 1.84
CA PRO A 88 -18.13 -0.93 2.80
C PRO A 88 -17.51 0.47 2.64
N THR A 89 -17.08 1.04 3.75
CA THR A 89 -16.24 2.24 3.81
C THR A 89 -14.75 1.85 3.81
N TYR A 90 -13.87 2.82 3.99
CA TYR A 90 -12.44 2.54 4.01
C TYR A 90 -12.04 1.76 5.27
N PRO A 91 -11.29 0.66 5.14
CA PRO A 91 -10.88 -0.11 6.31
C PRO A 91 -9.87 0.67 7.16
N SER A 92 -10.07 0.64 8.46
CA SER A 92 -9.06 1.11 9.42
C SER A 92 -7.78 0.31 9.26
N ASN A 93 -6.63 0.97 9.35
CA ASN A 93 -5.33 0.33 9.15
C ASN A 93 -4.24 0.95 10.03
N VAL A 94 -3.17 0.21 10.22
CA VAL A 94 -2.02 0.60 11.02
C VAL A 94 -0.75 0.34 10.23
N LEU A 95 0.14 1.33 10.20
CA LEU A 95 1.48 1.22 9.66
C LEU A 95 2.52 1.47 10.76
N HIS A 96 3.48 0.56 10.85
CA HIS A 96 4.71 0.74 11.62
C HIS A 96 5.88 0.68 10.65
N GLN A 97 6.79 1.63 10.75
CA GLN A 97 7.97 1.69 9.88
C GLN A 97 9.21 2.10 10.67
N LEU A 98 10.28 1.35 10.47
CA LEU A 98 11.61 1.66 10.95
C LEU A 98 12.48 2.10 9.77
N ASN A 99 13.24 3.17 9.95
CA ASN A 99 14.14 3.72 8.95
C ASN A 99 15.53 3.88 9.56
N LEU A 100 16.54 3.38 8.86
CA LEU A 100 17.96 3.58 9.19
C LEU A 100 18.62 4.21 7.97
N ASN A 101 19.26 5.35 8.15
CA ASN A 101 19.98 6.02 7.08
C ASN A 101 21.35 6.44 7.61
N GLY A 102 22.35 6.43 6.75
CA GLY A 102 23.65 6.87 7.16
C GLY A 102 24.62 7.08 6.01
N GLY A 103 25.71 7.69 6.33
CA GLY A 103 26.81 7.91 5.41
C GLY A 103 28.13 7.96 6.12
N TYR A 104 29.17 7.53 5.41
CA TYR A 104 30.54 7.51 5.92
C TYR A 104 31.54 7.94 4.84
N ALA A 105 32.45 8.82 5.21
CA ALA A 105 33.56 9.26 4.38
C ALA A 105 34.79 8.46 4.77
N PHE A 106 35.18 7.45 4.00
CA PHE A 106 36.39 6.67 4.17
C PHE A 106 37.62 7.55 3.98
N SER A 107 37.50 8.48 3.03
CA SER A 107 38.52 9.48 2.72
C SER A 107 37.83 10.77 2.21
N ALA A 108 38.63 11.80 1.93
CA ALA A 108 38.12 13.00 1.25
C ALA A 108 37.52 12.69 -0.14
N ARG A 109 37.94 11.56 -0.75
CA ARG A 109 37.55 11.16 -2.10
C ARG A 109 36.47 10.10 -2.13
N THR A 110 36.48 9.17 -1.16
CA THR A 110 35.60 7.99 -1.15
C THR A 110 34.56 8.11 -0.07
N LYS A 111 33.29 8.08 -0.49
CA LYS A 111 32.14 8.22 0.40
C LYS A 111 31.12 7.12 0.10
N MET A 112 30.47 6.64 1.15
CA MET A 112 29.38 5.70 1.09
C MET A 112 28.15 6.29 1.80
N ALA A 113 26.99 6.11 1.24
CA ALA A 113 25.72 6.44 1.88
C ALA A 113 24.72 5.33 1.59
N GLY A 114 23.80 5.10 2.50
CA GLY A 114 22.76 4.10 2.29
C GLY A 114 21.64 4.22 3.31
N GLY A 115 20.57 3.49 3.03
CA GLY A 115 19.38 3.43 3.84
C GLY A 115 18.79 2.03 3.90
N LEU A 116 18.07 1.78 4.97
CA LEU A 116 17.23 0.60 5.16
C LEU A 116 15.91 1.06 5.76
N SER A 117 14.82 0.65 5.14
CA SER A 117 13.47 0.85 5.67
C SER A 117 12.74 -0.49 5.76
N TYR A 118 12.09 -0.72 6.88
CA TYR A 118 11.23 -1.87 7.11
C TYR A 118 9.88 -1.42 7.61
N GLY A 119 8.82 -1.70 6.86
CA GLY A 119 7.45 -1.32 7.16
C GLY A 119 6.53 -2.53 7.30
N TYR A 120 5.65 -2.48 8.28
CA TYR A 120 4.57 -3.43 8.47
C TYR A 120 3.24 -2.69 8.47
N ASN A 121 2.39 -2.97 7.47
CA ASN A 121 1.05 -2.42 7.36
C ASN A 121 0.04 -3.54 7.59
N SER A 122 -0.97 -3.30 8.43
CA SER A 122 -2.03 -4.26 8.71
C SER A 122 -3.40 -3.60 8.75
N GLN A 123 -4.42 -4.35 8.38
CA GLN A 123 -5.81 -4.00 8.55
C GLN A 123 -6.63 -5.22 8.99
N ASN A 124 -7.58 -5.01 9.89
CA ASN A 124 -8.43 -6.06 10.44
C ASN A 124 -9.89 -5.59 10.61
N THR A 125 -10.33 -4.69 9.73
CA THR A 125 -11.71 -4.21 9.75
C THR A 125 -12.65 -5.33 9.30
N MET A 126 -13.66 -5.62 10.09
CA MET A 126 -14.67 -6.63 9.77
C MET A 126 -15.45 -6.25 8.51
N TYR A 127 -15.81 -7.24 7.72
CA TYR A 127 -16.69 -7.02 6.57
C TYR A 127 -18.07 -6.59 7.05
N GLY A 128 -18.66 -5.60 6.38
CA GLY A 128 -19.94 -5.03 6.75
C GLY A 128 -21.17 -5.91 6.56
N TYR A 129 -21.00 -7.19 6.22
CA TYR A 129 -22.09 -8.12 5.96
C TYR A 129 -22.69 -8.77 7.22
N ASP A 130 -21.99 -8.69 8.35
CA ASP A 130 -22.34 -9.49 9.52
C ASP A 130 -23.34 -8.81 10.47
N SER A 131 -23.96 -7.72 10.06
CA SER A 131 -24.92 -7.00 10.91
C SER A 131 -26.35 -7.57 10.90
N GLY A 132 -26.54 -8.83 10.52
CA GLY A 132 -27.86 -9.47 10.51
C GLY A 132 -28.81 -8.97 9.42
N LEU A 133 -28.30 -8.29 8.43
CA LEU A 133 -29.02 -7.73 7.29
C LEU A 133 -29.08 -8.69 6.11
N ALA A 134 -29.22 -9.98 6.37
CA ALA A 134 -29.74 -10.88 5.31
C ALA A 134 -31.07 -10.28 4.82
N PRO A 135 -31.23 -10.02 3.52
CA PRO A 135 -32.52 -9.54 3.00
C PRO A 135 -33.59 -10.53 3.42
N LYS A 136 -34.63 -10.08 4.13
CA LYS A 136 -35.78 -10.91 4.43
C LYS A 136 -36.35 -11.46 3.12
N GLY A 137 -36.20 -12.77 2.88
CA GLY A 137 -36.65 -13.44 1.66
C GLY A 137 -35.71 -13.33 0.46
N GLY A 138 -34.48 -12.85 0.62
CA GLY A 138 -33.46 -12.87 -0.42
C GLY A 138 -32.77 -14.23 -0.55
N PRO A 139 -32.09 -14.51 -1.69
CA PRO A 139 -31.30 -15.71 -1.88
C PRO A 139 -30.23 -15.82 -0.80
N MET A 140 -29.86 -17.03 -0.44
CA MET A 140 -28.86 -17.35 0.57
C MET A 140 -27.58 -16.53 0.35
N VAL A 141 -27.27 -15.65 1.28
CA VAL A 141 -25.98 -14.95 1.29
C VAL A 141 -24.91 -16.01 1.57
N VAL A 142 -24.03 -16.24 0.61
CA VAL A 142 -22.86 -17.12 0.85
C VAL A 142 -22.00 -16.42 1.91
N ALA A 143 -21.81 -17.07 3.03
CA ALA A 143 -20.95 -16.53 4.10
C ALA A 143 -19.56 -16.22 3.57
N SER A 144 -19.02 -15.10 3.99
CA SER A 144 -17.61 -14.79 3.73
C SER A 144 -16.72 -15.85 4.37
N PRO A 145 -15.63 -16.27 3.72
CA PRO A 145 -14.71 -17.29 4.28
C PRO A 145 -14.08 -16.84 5.60
N THR A 146 -13.99 -15.54 5.82
CA THR A 146 -13.41 -14.91 7.03
C THR A 146 -14.25 -13.71 7.45
N ALA A 147 -14.16 -13.32 8.72
CA ALA A 147 -14.85 -12.14 9.23
C ALA A 147 -14.25 -10.81 8.73
N SER A 148 -12.96 -10.81 8.40
CA SER A 148 -12.23 -9.67 7.85
C SER A 148 -11.22 -10.15 6.81
N LEU A 149 -10.67 -9.26 6.00
CA LEU A 149 -9.57 -9.59 5.10
C LEU A 149 -8.30 -9.95 5.87
N ASN A 150 -8.15 -9.42 7.09
CA ASN A 150 -6.94 -9.56 7.90
C ASN A 150 -5.66 -9.27 7.09
N GLY A 151 -5.71 -8.15 6.38
CA GLY A 151 -4.67 -7.74 5.44
C GLY A 151 -3.36 -7.43 6.13
N SER A 152 -2.27 -7.93 5.56
CA SER A 152 -0.93 -7.72 6.07
C SER A 152 0.06 -7.57 4.93
N VAL A 153 0.84 -6.48 4.96
CA VAL A 153 1.86 -6.18 3.94
C VAL A 153 3.14 -5.76 4.62
N ILE A 154 4.23 -6.42 4.27
CA ILE A 154 5.59 -6.04 4.67
C ILE A 154 6.24 -5.30 3.49
N THR A 155 6.88 -4.19 3.79
CA THR A 155 7.68 -3.44 2.81
C THR A 155 9.12 -3.35 3.31
N THR A 156 10.06 -3.69 2.45
CA THR A 156 11.48 -3.55 2.71
C THR A 156 12.09 -2.71 1.60
N HIS A 157 12.79 -1.66 1.98
CA HIS A 157 13.59 -0.87 1.06
C HIS A 157 15.02 -0.80 1.59
N ALA A 158 16.00 -1.03 0.71
CA ALA A 158 17.41 -0.86 1.02
C ALA A 158 18.10 -0.17 -0.15
N ASP A 159 18.94 0.78 0.15
CA ASP A 159 19.79 1.42 -0.84
C ASP A 159 21.23 1.59 -0.33
N LEU A 160 22.16 1.52 -1.25
CA LEU A 160 23.58 1.76 -1.00
C LEU A 160 24.18 2.51 -2.19
N LYS A 161 24.89 3.56 -1.91
CA LYS A 161 25.63 4.34 -2.91
C LYS A 161 27.07 4.57 -2.47
N LEU A 162 27.99 4.16 -3.31
CA LEU A 162 29.42 4.43 -3.19
C LEU A 162 29.82 5.46 -4.23
N THR A 163 30.59 6.46 -3.84
CA THR A 163 31.15 7.46 -4.74
C THR A 163 32.65 7.61 -4.47
N ASP A 164 33.44 7.69 -5.51
CA ASP A 164 34.88 7.85 -5.44
C ASP A 164 35.36 8.89 -6.45
N GLN A 165 36.07 9.89 -5.97
CA GLN A 165 36.78 10.84 -6.82
C GLN A 165 38.20 10.28 -7.07
N THR A 166 38.32 9.32 -7.98
CA THR A 166 39.55 8.55 -8.25
C THR A 166 40.72 9.48 -8.64
N THR A 167 40.44 10.45 -9.51
CA THR A 167 41.36 11.53 -9.86
C THR A 167 40.64 12.87 -9.85
N LYS A 168 41.38 13.99 -10.07
CA LYS A 168 40.77 15.31 -10.20
C LYS A 168 39.75 15.40 -11.35
N ASP A 169 39.91 14.53 -12.35
CA ASP A 169 39.09 14.55 -13.57
C ASP A 169 38.17 13.31 -13.71
N LEU A 170 38.32 12.27 -12.87
CA LEU A 170 37.55 11.05 -12.91
C LEU A 170 36.81 10.82 -11.58
N ALA A 171 35.50 10.75 -11.64
CA ALA A 171 34.63 10.31 -10.56
C ALA A 171 33.91 9.02 -10.93
N LEU A 172 33.90 8.05 -10.02
CA LEU A 172 33.18 6.78 -10.17
C LEU A 172 32.04 6.73 -9.15
N SER A 173 30.95 6.10 -9.53
CA SER A 173 29.84 5.81 -8.61
C SER A 173 29.27 4.42 -8.87
N ALA A 174 28.89 3.75 -7.77
CA ALA A 174 28.14 2.51 -7.79
C ALA A 174 26.94 2.66 -6.87
N GLY A 175 25.79 2.20 -7.33
CA GLY A 175 24.52 2.23 -6.58
C GLY A 175 23.81 0.90 -6.65
N LEU A 176 23.21 0.50 -5.53
CA LEU A 176 22.34 -0.66 -5.44
C LEU A 176 21.08 -0.26 -4.70
N LYS A 177 19.91 -0.68 -5.22
CA LYS A 177 18.63 -0.52 -4.54
C LYS A 177 17.87 -1.82 -4.56
N TYR A 178 17.19 -2.08 -3.46
CA TYR A 178 16.29 -3.20 -3.28
C TYR A 178 14.96 -2.72 -2.75
N ASP A 179 13.88 -3.10 -3.39
CA ASP A 179 12.51 -2.87 -2.95
C ASP A 179 11.77 -4.20 -2.93
N ASP A 180 11.14 -4.52 -1.81
CA ASP A 180 10.27 -5.69 -1.66
C ASP A 180 8.96 -5.25 -1.00
N ARG A 181 7.86 -5.47 -1.70
CA ARG A 181 6.52 -5.33 -1.15
C ARG A 181 5.89 -6.71 -1.10
N ASP A 182 5.91 -7.31 0.08
CA ASP A 182 5.44 -8.65 0.34
C ASP A 182 4.05 -8.62 0.99
N ASN A 183 3.05 -9.10 0.26
CA ASN A 183 1.67 -9.15 0.73
C ASN A 183 1.40 -10.51 1.38
N HIS A 184 1.34 -10.53 2.71
CA HIS A 184 1.08 -11.70 3.54
C HIS A 184 -0.42 -11.95 3.82
N THR A 185 -1.31 -11.22 3.14
CA THR A 185 -2.74 -11.46 3.27
C THR A 185 -3.08 -12.88 2.83
N ALA A 186 -3.85 -13.60 3.63
CA ALA A 186 -4.29 -14.95 3.30
C ALA A 186 -5.12 -14.98 2.00
N SER A 187 -4.91 -15.99 1.16
CA SER A 187 -5.71 -16.19 -0.04
C SER A 187 -6.94 -17.02 0.29
N ASN A 188 -8.12 -16.46 0.06
CA ASN A 188 -9.40 -17.10 0.31
C ASN A 188 -10.28 -16.99 -0.95
N MET A 189 -11.26 -17.89 -1.05
CA MET A 189 -12.24 -17.93 -2.14
C MET A 189 -13.48 -17.13 -1.73
N TYR A 190 -13.77 -16.06 -2.47
CA TYR A 190 -14.91 -15.18 -2.24
C TYR A 190 -15.98 -15.39 -3.32
N SER A 191 -17.24 -15.28 -2.95
CA SER A 191 -18.37 -15.20 -3.88
C SER A 191 -18.77 -13.74 -4.06
N PHE A 192 -18.75 -13.25 -5.29
CA PHE A 192 -19.06 -11.85 -5.60
C PHE A 192 -20.52 -11.64 -6.05
N ASN A 193 -21.26 -12.70 -6.31
CA ASN A 193 -22.60 -12.58 -6.84
C ASN A 193 -23.58 -13.46 -6.06
N ALA A 194 -23.98 -12.99 -4.89
CA ALA A 194 -24.93 -13.68 -4.04
C ALA A 194 -26.39 -13.40 -4.40
N ILE A 195 -26.69 -12.61 -5.46
CA ILE A 195 -28.03 -12.12 -5.75
C ILE A 195 -28.99 -13.25 -6.15
N ASN A 196 -28.53 -14.35 -6.71
CA ASN A 196 -29.38 -15.40 -7.26
C ASN A 196 -29.29 -16.76 -6.57
N GLY A 197 -28.53 -16.90 -5.49
CA GLY A 197 -28.39 -18.20 -4.79
C GLY A 197 -27.84 -19.35 -5.66
N ALA A 198 -27.83 -19.19 -6.97
CA ALA A 198 -27.38 -20.18 -7.95
C ALA A 198 -25.96 -19.90 -8.47
N ASP A 199 -25.39 -18.72 -8.22
CA ASP A 199 -24.04 -18.42 -8.65
C ASP A 199 -23.05 -18.99 -7.64
N THR A 200 -22.47 -20.13 -7.98
CA THR A 200 -21.43 -20.80 -7.20
C THR A 200 -20.03 -20.34 -7.59
N THR A 201 -19.92 -19.35 -8.47
CA THR A 201 -18.63 -18.86 -8.95
C THR A 201 -17.89 -18.18 -7.80
N ARG A 202 -16.71 -18.68 -7.52
CA ARG A 202 -15.83 -18.16 -6.48
C ARG A 202 -14.53 -17.69 -7.11
N TYR A 203 -14.02 -16.57 -6.59
CA TYR A 203 -12.76 -15.99 -7.03
C TYR A 203 -11.82 -15.85 -5.84
N PRO A 204 -10.54 -16.24 -5.99
CA PRO A 204 -9.55 -15.98 -4.96
C PRO A 204 -9.19 -14.49 -4.92
N ASN A 205 -8.97 -13.95 -3.73
CA ASN A 205 -8.13 -12.78 -3.63
C ASN A 205 -6.69 -13.20 -3.91
N THR A 206 -5.97 -12.35 -4.64
CA THR A 206 -4.62 -12.69 -5.11
C THR A 206 -3.62 -11.73 -4.47
N PRO A 207 -3.03 -12.08 -3.31
CA PRO A 207 -1.98 -11.26 -2.71
C PRO A 207 -0.73 -11.32 -3.58
N LEU A 208 -0.26 -10.14 -3.99
CA LEU A 208 0.89 -10.01 -4.88
C LEU A 208 2.13 -9.59 -4.08
N ARG A 209 3.25 -10.23 -4.38
CA ARG A 209 4.57 -9.79 -3.99
C ARG A 209 5.30 -9.18 -5.18
N VAL A 210 6.00 -8.08 -4.94
CA VAL A 210 6.82 -7.41 -5.94
C VAL A 210 8.19 -7.16 -5.35
N LYS A 211 9.22 -7.77 -5.95
CA LYS A 211 10.64 -7.54 -5.64
C LYS A 211 11.27 -6.77 -6.78
N LYS A 212 12.05 -5.77 -6.47
CA LYS A 212 12.77 -4.98 -7.45
C LYS A 212 14.22 -4.80 -7.02
N TRP A 213 15.14 -5.10 -7.93
CA TRP A 213 16.55 -4.82 -7.81
C TRP A 213 16.95 -3.80 -8.87
N GLN A 214 17.75 -2.82 -8.46
CA GLN A 214 18.32 -1.84 -9.37
C GLN A 214 19.80 -1.66 -9.05
N GLY A 215 20.64 -1.78 -10.07
CA GLY A 215 22.06 -1.54 -9.99
C GLY A 215 22.48 -0.46 -10.95
N GLU A 216 23.33 0.45 -10.54
CA GLU A 216 23.93 1.49 -11.36
C GLU A 216 25.46 1.48 -11.17
N LEU A 217 26.19 1.52 -12.27
CA LEU A 217 27.62 1.83 -12.31
C LEU A 217 27.81 3.02 -13.24
N ALA A 218 28.47 4.07 -12.77
CA ALA A 218 28.72 5.25 -13.60
C ALA A 218 30.11 5.81 -13.40
N GLY A 219 30.65 6.35 -14.49
CA GLY A 219 31.91 7.09 -14.52
C GLY A 219 31.70 8.44 -15.19
N ASP A 220 32.17 9.47 -14.50
CA ASP A 220 32.18 10.84 -14.98
C ASP A 220 33.61 11.29 -15.23
N TYR A 221 33.95 11.58 -16.48
CA TYR A 221 35.29 12.05 -16.85
C TYR A 221 35.23 13.47 -17.37
N ARG A 222 36.02 14.35 -16.76
CA ARG A 222 36.20 15.74 -17.20
C ARG A 222 37.32 15.80 -18.20
N ILE A 223 37.01 16.18 -19.44
CA ILE A 223 37.99 16.36 -20.51
C ILE A 223 38.73 17.69 -20.32
N ASP A 224 37.96 18.73 -20.05
CA ASP A 224 38.46 20.08 -19.78
C ASP A 224 37.48 20.87 -18.89
N ALA A 225 37.67 22.18 -18.75
CA ALA A 225 36.83 23.04 -17.93
C ALA A 225 35.39 23.18 -18.41
N LYS A 226 35.09 22.81 -19.68
CA LYS A 226 33.80 23.00 -20.32
C LYS A 226 33.14 21.68 -20.76
N GLN A 227 33.90 20.58 -20.79
CA GLN A 227 33.45 19.30 -21.35
C GLN A 227 33.57 18.17 -20.33
N LYS A 228 32.51 17.40 -20.20
CA LYS A 228 32.43 16.24 -19.35
C LYS A 228 31.71 15.10 -20.11
N ILE A 229 32.21 13.89 -19.98
CA ILE A 229 31.58 12.67 -20.47
C ILE A 229 31.09 11.88 -19.29
N ARG A 230 29.87 11.37 -19.35
CA ARG A 230 29.33 10.37 -18.43
C ARG A 230 29.02 9.08 -19.18
N LEU A 231 29.54 7.98 -18.66
CA LEU A 231 29.13 6.63 -19.03
C LEU A 231 28.44 6.01 -17.83
N ALA A 232 27.27 5.39 -18.06
CA ALA A 232 26.52 4.71 -17.03
C ALA A 232 25.95 3.39 -17.57
N TYR A 233 26.00 2.37 -16.72
CA TYR A 233 25.32 1.10 -16.92
C TYR A 233 24.27 0.94 -15.82
N ASN A 234 23.03 0.66 -16.21
CA ASN A 234 21.93 0.41 -15.31
C ASN A 234 21.38 -1.00 -15.55
N HIS A 235 21.08 -1.68 -14.46
CA HIS A 235 20.40 -2.97 -14.49
C HIS A 235 19.18 -2.90 -13.58
N ASP A 236 18.01 -3.24 -14.13
CA ASP A 236 16.74 -3.29 -13.41
C ASP A 236 16.13 -4.69 -13.56
N GLN A 237 15.78 -5.31 -12.44
CA GLN A 237 15.04 -6.56 -12.39
C GLN A 237 13.81 -6.40 -11.53
N THR A 238 12.67 -6.88 -12.02
CA THR A 238 11.41 -6.89 -11.27
C THR A 238 10.78 -8.26 -11.32
N ASP A 239 10.62 -8.88 -10.16
CA ASP A 239 9.96 -10.16 -9.99
C ASP A 239 8.57 -9.93 -9.36
N ARG A 240 7.55 -10.58 -9.91
CA ARG A 240 6.18 -10.55 -9.41
C ARG A 240 5.71 -11.95 -9.13
N GLU A 241 5.28 -12.19 -7.91
CA GLU A 241 4.83 -13.50 -7.43
C GLU A 241 3.43 -13.35 -6.82
N CYS A 242 2.59 -14.37 -7.02
CA CYS A 242 1.34 -14.51 -6.29
C CYS A 242 1.63 -15.30 -5.02
N ASN A 243 1.52 -14.66 -3.87
CA ASN A 243 1.64 -15.34 -2.59
C ASN A 243 0.32 -16.05 -2.28
N GLN A 244 0.37 -17.38 -2.15
CA GLN A 244 -0.75 -18.19 -1.69
C GLN A 244 -0.46 -18.60 -0.25
N TYR A 245 -0.83 -17.76 0.69
CA TYR A 245 -0.83 -18.14 2.09
C TYR A 245 -2.14 -18.88 2.37
N ALA A 246 -2.07 -20.20 2.42
CA ALA A 246 -3.20 -21.01 2.88
C ALA A 246 -3.47 -20.71 4.36
N VAL A 247 -4.75 -20.54 4.69
CA VAL A 247 -5.22 -20.48 6.08
C VAL A 247 -5.34 -21.91 6.61
#